data_227ec06825e63192f86e54ce1a23cb53
#
_entry.id   227ec06825e63192f86e54ce1a23cb53
#
_cell.length_a   1.000
_cell.length_b   1.000
_cell.length_c   1.000
_cell.angle_alpha   90.00
_cell.angle_beta   90.00
_cell.angle_gamma   90.00
#
_symmetry.space_group_name_H-M   'P 1'
#
loop_
_entity.id
_entity.type
_entity.pdbx_description
1 polymer ?
#
loop_
_entity_poly.entity_id
_entity_poly.type
_entity_poly.pdbx_seq_one_letter_code
_entity_poly.pdbx_strand_id
1 'polypeptide(L)'
;MRRLSFFFVLGIILISPLITYASDYSDGMNAMKRGNHDEAVKFFRIAAETGDARAQHCLGVMLNKGQGVKQNYEESFKWLNLAAKQGFSQAKLDLAILIYHKQGIPENYID
;
A
#
# COMPACT_ATOMS: atom_id res chain seq x y z
N MET A 1 -17.32 5.18 38.48
CA MET A 1 -15.89 5.18 38.17
C MET A 1 -15.52 4.13 37.11
N ARG A 2 -15.99 2.89 37.27
CA ARG A 2 -15.69 1.82 36.26
C ARG A 2 -16.19 2.16 34.86
N ARG A 3 -17.33 2.85 34.73
CA ARG A 3 -17.89 3.24 33.43
C ARG A 3 -17.05 4.27 32.69
N LEU A 4 -16.44 5.21 33.40
CA LEU A 4 -15.59 6.24 32.79
C LEU A 4 -14.31 5.64 32.21
N SER A 5 -13.68 4.70 32.92
CA SER A 5 -12.50 3.98 32.41
C SER A 5 -12.81 3.21 31.16
N PHE A 6 -13.99 2.58 31.09
CA PHE A 6 -14.42 1.81 29.94
C PHE A 6 -14.60 2.69 28.68
N PHE A 7 -15.27 3.85 28.81
CA PHE A 7 -15.43 4.80 27.71
C PHE A 7 -14.10 5.37 27.24
N PHE A 8 -13.19 5.63 28.14
CA PHE A 8 -11.86 6.14 27.81
C PHE A 8 -11.06 5.13 26.98
N VAL A 9 -11.10 3.84 27.36
CA VAL A 9 -10.45 2.77 26.63
C VAL A 9 -11.05 2.61 25.23
N LEU A 10 -12.38 2.69 25.11
CA LEU A 10 -13.05 2.65 23.81
C LEU A 10 -12.65 3.83 22.92
N GLY A 11 -12.52 5.02 23.50
CA GLY A 11 -12.06 6.20 22.75
C GLY A 11 -10.67 6.02 22.19
N ILE A 12 -9.75 5.47 22.98
CA ILE A 12 -8.38 5.18 22.52
C ILE A 12 -8.39 4.15 21.39
N ILE A 13 -9.18 3.08 21.53
CA ILE A 13 -9.27 2.03 20.48
C ILE A 13 -9.80 2.59 19.17
N LEU A 14 -10.77 3.51 19.22
CA LEU A 14 -11.36 4.11 18.01
C LEU A 14 -10.38 5.06 17.29
N ILE A 15 -9.48 5.71 18.02
CA ILE A 15 -8.51 6.65 17.47
C ILE A 15 -7.25 5.92 16.96
N SER A 16 -6.84 4.85 17.64
CA SER A 16 -5.65 4.05 17.33
C SER A 16 -5.52 3.64 15.85
N PRO A 17 -6.56 3.13 15.17
CA PRO A 17 -6.41 2.71 13.78
C PRO A 17 -6.00 3.84 12.84
N LEU A 18 -6.53 5.04 13.00
CA LEU A 18 -6.21 6.19 12.14
C LEU A 18 -4.75 6.62 12.31
N ILE A 19 -4.25 6.61 13.53
CA ILE A 19 -2.85 6.94 13.83
C ILE A 19 -1.93 5.87 13.25
N THR A 20 -2.31 4.61 13.34
CA THR A 20 -1.52 3.49 12.82
C THR A 20 -1.35 3.59 11.31
N TYR A 21 -2.38 3.94 10.56
CA TYR A 21 -2.32 4.04 9.10
C TYR A 21 -1.32 5.10 8.63
N ALA A 22 -1.35 6.29 9.23
CA ALA A 22 -0.40 7.35 8.90
C ALA A 22 1.02 6.95 9.27
N SER A 23 1.21 6.26 10.39
CA SER A 23 2.50 5.76 10.85
C SER A 23 3.06 4.73 9.88
N ASP A 24 2.27 3.76 9.44
CA ASP A 24 2.74 2.66 8.58
C ASP A 24 3.31 3.17 7.25
N TYR A 25 2.66 4.13 6.60
CA TYR A 25 3.20 4.73 5.39
C TYR A 25 4.51 5.48 5.68
N SER A 26 4.52 6.29 6.73
CA SER A 26 5.71 7.05 7.13
C SER A 26 6.87 6.13 7.51
N ASP A 27 6.60 5.07 8.24
CA ASP A 27 7.60 4.08 8.62
C ASP A 27 8.14 3.35 7.39
N GLY A 28 7.29 3.03 6.42
CA GLY A 28 7.71 2.48 5.14
C GLY A 28 8.65 3.40 4.40
N MET A 29 8.34 4.69 4.33
CA MET A 29 9.20 5.69 3.69
C MET A 29 10.54 5.82 4.42
N ASN A 30 10.54 5.79 5.74
CA ASN A 30 11.77 5.82 6.53
C ASN A 30 12.63 4.58 6.28
N ALA A 31 12.01 3.42 6.18
CA ALA A 31 12.71 2.17 5.85
C ALA A 31 13.34 2.26 4.45
N MET A 32 12.62 2.83 3.47
CA MET A 32 13.14 3.07 2.12
C MET A 32 14.38 3.96 2.14
N LYS A 33 14.35 5.03 2.92
CA LYS A 33 15.48 5.96 3.05
C LYS A 33 16.72 5.27 3.63
N ARG A 34 16.52 4.30 4.51
CA ARG A 34 17.63 3.52 5.08
C ARG A 34 18.10 2.40 4.16
N GLY A 35 17.45 2.19 3.02
CA GLY A 35 17.73 1.09 2.12
C GLY A 35 17.19 -0.25 2.61
N ASN A 36 16.35 -0.26 3.64
CA ASN A 36 15.78 -1.47 4.20
C ASN A 36 14.45 -1.79 3.50
N HIS A 37 14.58 -2.37 2.30
CA HIS A 37 13.43 -2.62 1.42
C HIS A 37 12.46 -3.68 1.96
N ASP A 38 12.99 -4.70 2.63
CA ASP A 38 12.16 -5.76 3.24
C ASP A 38 11.20 -5.18 4.27
N GLU A 39 11.72 -4.32 5.13
CA GLU A 39 10.93 -3.65 6.17
C GLU A 39 9.93 -2.68 5.54
N ALA A 40 10.37 -1.94 4.52
CA ALA A 40 9.49 -1.01 3.80
C ALA A 40 8.27 -1.72 3.22
N VAL A 41 8.46 -2.89 2.59
CA VAL A 41 7.38 -3.70 2.03
C VAL A 41 6.35 -4.06 3.12
N LYS A 42 6.82 -4.45 4.30
CA LYS A 42 5.92 -4.82 5.41
C LYS A 42 5.02 -3.65 5.81
N PHE A 43 5.61 -2.48 5.99
CA PHE A 43 4.86 -1.27 6.36
C PHE A 43 3.91 -0.82 5.26
N PHE A 44 4.38 -0.81 4.00
CA PHE A 44 3.53 -0.42 2.88
C PHE A 44 2.38 -1.40 2.69
N ARG A 45 2.59 -2.70 2.91
CA ARG A 45 1.53 -3.69 2.80
C ARG A 45 0.42 -3.43 3.81
N ILE A 46 0.78 -3.14 5.07
CA ILE A 46 -0.20 -2.80 6.10
C ILE A 46 -1.01 -1.57 5.69
N ALA A 47 -0.33 -0.50 5.29
CA ALA A 47 -0.99 0.74 4.87
C ALA A 47 -1.83 0.54 3.60
N ALA A 48 -1.34 -0.24 2.63
CA ALA A 48 -2.04 -0.52 1.38
C ALA A 48 -3.34 -1.30 1.62
N GLU A 49 -3.32 -2.27 2.51
CA GLU A 49 -4.49 -3.07 2.89
C GLU A 49 -5.58 -2.22 3.56
N THR A 50 -5.22 -1.12 4.19
CA THR A 50 -6.16 -0.18 4.79
C THR A 50 -6.70 0.86 3.81
N GLY A 51 -6.23 0.84 2.56
CA GLY A 51 -6.72 1.72 1.51
C GLY A 51 -5.88 2.95 1.22
N ASP A 52 -4.68 3.09 1.80
CA ASP A 52 -3.80 4.23 1.50
C ASP A 52 -3.24 4.11 0.07
N ALA A 53 -3.70 4.99 -0.82
CA ALA A 53 -3.31 4.97 -2.23
C ALA A 53 -1.80 5.15 -2.43
N ARG A 54 -1.14 5.93 -1.58
CA ARG A 54 0.31 6.15 -1.64
C ARG A 54 1.05 4.84 -1.37
N ALA A 55 0.59 4.12 -0.34
CA ALA A 55 1.17 2.83 0.03
C ALA A 55 0.89 1.75 -1.02
N GLN A 56 -0.32 1.75 -1.59
CA GLN A 56 -0.67 0.85 -2.68
C GLN A 56 0.24 1.07 -3.89
N HIS A 57 0.51 2.32 -4.22
CA HIS A 57 1.45 2.67 -5.29
C HIS A 57 2.87 2.18 -4.98
N CYS A 58 3.38 2.50 -3.78
CA CYS A 58 4.73 2.07 -3.36
C CYS A 58 4.88 0.55 -3.41
N LEU A 59 3.90 -0.17 -2.85
CA LEU A 59 3.90 -1.64 -2.85
C LEU A 59 3.86 -2.18 -4.28
N GLY A 60 3.01 -1.60 -5.14
CA GLY A 60 2.93 -1.99 -6.54
C GLY A 60 4.25 -1.83 -7.28
N VAL A 61 4.94 -0.70 -7.07
CA VAL A 61 6.26 -0.45 -7.67
C VAL A 61 7.29 -1.44 -7.16
N MET A 62 7.31 -1.73 -5.87
CA MET A 62 8.26 -2.68 -5.29
C MET A 62 8.04 -4.10 -5.81
N LEU A 63 6.79 -4.51 -5.95
CA LEU A 63 6.44 -5.80 -6.54
C LEU A 63 6.84 -5.88 -8.02
N ASN A 64 6.70 -4.80 -8.75
CA ASN A 64 7.11 -4.73 -10.16
C ASN A 64 8.62 -4.92 -10.29
N LYS A 65 9.39 -4.27 -9.42
CA LYS A 65 10.85 -4.29 -9.48
C LYS A 65 11.50 -5.47 -8.74
N GLY A 66 10.75 -6.19 -7.92
CA GLY A 66 11.30 -7.21 -7.03
C GLY A 66 12.19 -6.60 -5.95
N GLN A 67 11.83 -5.45 -5.42
CA GLN A 67 12.60 -4.71 -4.44
C GLN A 67 12.06 -4.97 -3.03
N GLY A 68 12.85 -5.69 -2.21
CA GLY A 68 12.43 -6.10 -0.87
C GLY A 68 11.34 -7.18 -0.82
N VAL A 69 10.93 -7.67 -1.98
CA VAL A 69 9.89 -8.68 -2.14
C VAL A 69 10.14 -9.39 -3.47
N LYS A 70 9.71 -10.64 -3.59
CA LYS A 70 9.79 -11.35 -4.86
C LYS A 70 8.97 -10.62 -5.92
N GLN A 71 9.57 -10.39 -7.11
CA GLN A 71 8.90 -9.75 -8.23
C GLN A 71 7.60 -10.47 -8.58
N ASN A 72 6.51 -9.72 -8.70
CA ASN A 72 5.20 -10.25 -9.02
C ASN A 72 4.40 -9.18 -9.78
N TYR A 73 4.35 -9.29 -11.09
CA TYR A 73 3.66 -8.32 -11.95
C TYR A 73 2.14 -8.34 -11.74
N GLU A 74 1.58 -9.51 -11.48
CA GLU A 74 0.13 -9.65 -11.28
C GLU A 74 -0.31 -8.95 -10.01
N GLU A 75 0.39 -9.15 -8.90
CA GLU A 75 0.08 -8.46 -7.64
C GLU A 75 0.35 -6.96 -7.77
N SER A 76 1.44 -6.58 -8.45
CA SER A 76 1.75 -5.18 -8.76
C SER A 76 0.58 -4.51 -9.48
N PHE A 77 0.05 -5.16 -10.53
CA PHE A 77 -1.09 -4.66 -11.27
C PHE A 77 -2.30 -4.41 -10.38
N LYS A 78 -2.61 -5.35 -9.49
CA LYS A 78 -3.75 -5.21 -8.56
C LYS A 78 -3.61 -3.99 -7.67
N TRP A 79 -2.43 -3.79 -7.07
CA TRP A 79 -2.19 -2.66 -6.18
C TRP A 79 -2.18 -1.33 -6.93
N LEU A 80 -1.52 -1.26 -8.09
CA LEU A 80 -1.49 -0.05 -8.91
C LEU A 80 -2.89 0.31 -9.42
N ASN A 81 -3.70 -0.68 -9.77
CA ASN A 81 -5.08 -0.46 -10.19
C ASN A 81 -5.93 0.14 -9.06
N LEU A 82 -5.79 -0.37 -7.84
CA LEU A 82 -6.49 0.18 -6.67
C LEU A 82 -6.09 1.64 -6.42
N ALA A 83 -4.81 1.95 -6.46
CA ALA A 83 -4.32 3.31 -6.27
C ALA A 83 -4.80 4.24 -7.40
N ALA A 84 -4.78 3.77 -8.64
CA ALA A 84 -5.24 4.53 -9.80
C ALA A 84 -6.73 4.85 -9.71
N LYS A 85 -7.54 3.92 -9.24
CA LYS A 85 -8.98 4.13 -9.03
C LYS A 85 -9.26 5.20 -7.98
N GLN A 86 -8.35 5.42 -7.05
CA GLN A 86 -8.46 6.50 -6.07
C GLN A 86 -7.98 7.85 -6.63
N GLY A 87 -7.52 7.88 -7.87
CA GLY A 87 -7.06 9.11 -8.52
C GLY A 87 -5.57 9.40 -8.35
N PHE A 88 -4.79 8.44 -7.86
CA PHE A 88 -3.36 8.63 -7.66
C PHE A 88 -2.64 8.63 -9.02
N SER A 89 -2.17 9.80 -9.45
CA SER A 89 -1.67 10.02 -10.82
C SER A 89 -0.47 9.16 -11.18
N GLN A 90 0.47 8.97 -10.27
CA GLN A 90 1.65 8.15 -10.50
C GLN A 90 1.27 6.68 -10.73
N ALA A 91 0.26 6.20 -9.99
CA ALA A 91 -0.23 4.84 -10.17
C ALA A 91 -0.89 4.66 -11.54
N LYS A 92 -1.61 5.67 -12.03
CA LYS A 92 -2.20 5.64 -13.38
C LYS A 92 -1.12 5.50 -14.45
N LEU A 93 -0.01 6.23 -14.30
CA LEU A 93 1.11 6.14 -15.23
C LEU A 93 1.77 4.77 -15.18
N ASP A 94 2.08 4.28 -13.98
CA ASP A 94 2.73 2.97 -13.82
C ASP A 94 1.84 1.83 -14.30
N LEU A 95 0.53 1.94 -14.06
CA LEU A 95 -0.44 0.99 -14.57
C LEU A 95 -0.45 0.96 -16.12
N ALA A 96 -0.40 2.13 -16.75
CA ALA A 96 -0.35 2.25 -18.21
C ALA A 96 0.92 1.59 -18.77
N ILE A 97 2.05 1.72 -18.08
CA ILE A 97 3.30 1.07 -18.47
C ILE A 97 3.17 -0.45 -18.39
N LEU A 98 2.58 -0.98 -17.31
CA LEU A 98 2.33 -2.43 -17.20
C LEU A 98 1.43 -2.94 -18.32
N ILE A 99 0.38 -2.20 -18.65
CA ILE A 99 -0.54 -2.55 -19.72
C ILE A 99 0.18 -2.56 -21.08
N TYR A 100 0.99 -1.55 -21.32
CA TYR A 100 1.77 -1.45 -22.56
C TYR A 100 2.70 -2.67 -22.75
N HIS A 101 3.36 -3.08 -21.68
CA HIS A 101 4.26 -4.23 -21.71
C HIS A 101 3.55 -5.58 -21.52
N LYS A 102 2.24 -5.57 -21.35
CA LYS A 102 1.42 -6.77 -21.09
C LYS A 102 1.92 -7.59 -19.90
N GLN A 103 2.34 -6.89 -18.84
CA GLN A 103 2.88 -7.51 -17.64
C GLN A 103 1.83 -7.61 -16.54
N GLY A 104 1.53 -8.83 -16.11
CA GLY A 104 0.64 -9.08 -14.96
C GLY A 104 -0.82 -8.76 -15.20
N ILE A 105 -1.25 -8.55 -16.44
CA ILE A 105 -2.63 -8.19 -16.77
C ILE A 105 -3.49 -9.45 -16.78
N PRO A 106 -4.60 -9.49 -16.03
CA PRO A 106 -5.55 -10.59 -16.13
C PRO A 106 -6.15 -10.69 -17.54
N GLU A 107 -6.36 -11.90 -18.04
CA GLU A 107 -6.93 -12.13 -19.38
C GLU A 107 -8.24 -11.37 -19.59
N ASN A 108 -9.08 -11.31 -18.55
CA ASN A 108 -10.38 -10.66 -18.63
C ASN A 108 -10.32 -9.13 -18.61
N TYR A 109 -9.14 -8.54 -18.40
CA TYR A 109 -8.98 -7.09 -18.35
C TYR A 109 -8.91 -6.47 -19.76
N ILE A 110 -8.42 -7.22 -20.72
CA ILE A 110 -8.15 -6.72 -22.07
C ILE A 110 -9.43 -6.76 -22.95
N ASP A 111 -10.42 -7.50 -22.53
CA ASP A 111 -11.72 -7.61 -23.19
C ASP A 111 -12.65 -6.43 -22.78
#